data_753e8e7c7b3d9c76fa323c66d9bd679c
#
_entry.id   753e8e7c7b3d9c76fa323c66d9bd679c
#
_cell.length_a   1.000
_cell.length_b   1.000
_cell.length_c   1.000
_cell.angle_alpha   90.00
_cell.angle_beta   90.00
_cell.angle_gamma   90.00
#
_symmetry.space_group_name_H-M   'P 1'
#
loop_
_entity.id
_entity.type
_entity.pdbx_description
1 polymer ?
#
loop_
_entity_poly.entity_id
_entity_poly.type
_entity_poly.pdbx_seq_one_letter_code
_entity_poly.pdbx_strand_id
1 'polypeptide(L)'
;MKLKYQLLALCAFIMMGCGSPSNEELDVAAMLPAKLDKANVISYKEYNNWGTNILKGKDGKYHAIYSRWSRSRGHMAWVTHSEVAHAVSDRLTGPYVFKNLALPPRGRQYWDGDVTHNPHVLEHDGKYYLYYMGNHGSGYWDTTASDFHPEMAHKEWWVNRNNQRVGVAVADDLNGEWKRFDKPLVDIDSTQIMTSTPTVSKRPDGKFLLAYKYVTKSPKDHKGAKVIHVTALGDTPLGPFKPTGKPFITHPTAKFAIDDHVEWFQDGHYYCIAKDSRGVMSEHGEGATLLFVSDKEGLNWKKAKQELVLAPGKLLWTDGTETLCDRTADMPKLYMENGIPKALIIATLPKDGDDSFVTVIPMDNH
;
A
#
# COMPACT_ATOMS: atom_id res chain seq x y z
N MET A 1 65.50 14.74 38.19
CA MET A 1 65.18 13.59 37.35
C MET A 1 63.67 13.54 37.18
N LYS A 2 63.13 14.05 36.06
CA LYS A 2 61.67 14.07 35.82
C LYS A 2 61.37 13.08 34.69
N LEU A 3 60.65 12.01 35.02
CA LEU A 3 60.22 10.97 34.10
C LEU A 3 58.95 11.49 33.36
N LYS A 4 59.03 11.59 32.02
CA LYS A 4 57.90 11.91 31.15
C LYS A 4 57.24 10.59 30.72
N TYR A 5 55.99 10.38 31.09
CA TYR A 5 55.16 9.32 30.51
C TYR A 5 54.52 9.84 29.22
N GLN A 6 54.85 9.23 28.09
CA GLN A 6 54.12 9.39 26.83
C GLN A 6 52.96 8.40 26.82
N LEU A 7 51.73 8.91 26.78
CA LEU A 7 50.55 8.13 26.49
C LEU A 7 50.47 7.93 24.96
N LEU A 8 50.62 6.71 24.48
CA LEU A 8 50.24 6.33 23.11
C LEU A 8 48.73 6.08 23.08
N ALA A 9 48.00 6.97 22.40
CA ALA A 9 46.60 6.74 22.06
C ALA A 9 46.54 5.83 20.83
N LEU A 10 46.08 4.61 21.05
CA LEU A 10 45.80 3.64 19.98
C LEU A 10 44.43 3.97 19.36
N CYS A 11 44.40 4.67 18.24
CA CYS A 11 43.19 4.85 17.45
C CYS A 11 42.89 3.54 16.71
N ALA A 12 41.96 2.77 17.23
CA ALA A 12 41.33 1.65 16.49
C ALA A 12 40.43 2.23 15.39
N PHE A 13 40.91 2.22 14.15
CA PHE A 13 40.07 2.43 12.97
C PHE A 13 39.18 1.20 12.82
N ILE A 14 37.90 1.32 13.20
CA ILE A 14 36.85 0.36 12.80
C ILE A 14 36.62 0.64 11.31
N MET A 15 37.23 -0.16 10.46
CA MET A 15 36.83 -0.24 9.03
C MET A 15 35.45 -0.83 8.97
N MET A 16 34.40 0.04 8.91
CA MET A 16 33.10 -0.37 8.41
C MET A 16 33.31 -0.79 6.95
N GLY A 17 33.29 -2.09 6.72
CA GLY A 17 33.30 -2.65 5.38
C GLY A 17 32.04 -2.17 4.67
N CYS A 18 32.18 -1.19 3.77
CA CYS A 18 31.22 -0.97 2.71
C CYS A 18 31.27 -2.23 1.82
N GLY A 19 30.37 -3.18 2.07
CA GLY A 19 30.10 -4.23 1.09
C GLY A 19 29.70 -3.55 -0.21
N SER A 20 30.35 -3.90 -1.31
CA SER A 20 29.90 -3.49 -2.64
C SER A 20 28.43 -3.90 -2.79
N PRO A 21 27.55 -3.02 -3.32
CA PRO A 21 26.16 -3.41 -3.54
C PRO A 21 26.14 -4.70 -4.38
N SER A 22 25.42 -5.69 -3.89
CA SER A 22 25.27 -6.94 -4.62
C SER A 22 24.59 -6.62 -5.96
N ASN A 23 25.19 -7.06 -7.08
CA ASN A 23 24.59 -6.91 -8.42
C ASN A 23 23.40 -7.89 -8.63
N GLU A 24 23.01 -8.61 -7.60
CA GLU A 24 21.90 -9.56 -7.67
C GLU A 24 20.58 -8.87 -7.30
N GLU A 25 19.59 -9.08 -8.18
CA GLU A 25 18.21 -8.66 -7.91
C GLU A 25 17.64 -9.49 -6.77
N LEU A 26 16.79 -8.90 -5.92
CA LEU A 26 16.14 -9.59 -4.81
C LEU A 26 15.24 -10.74 -5.33
N ASP A 27 15.26 -11.86 -4.63
CA ASP A 27 14.29 -12.94 -4.75
C ASP A 27 13.33 -12.86 -3.55
N VAL A 28 12.27 -12.08 -3.72
CA VAL A 28 11.29 -11.86 -2.65
C VAL A 28 10.54 -13.16 -2.32
N ALA A 29 10.29 -14.03 -3.30
CA ALA A 29 9.62 -15.31 -3.05
C ALA A 29 10.43 -16.21 -2.13
N ALA A 30 11.76 -16.25 -2.30
CA ALA A 30 12.65 -17.04 -1.44
C ALA A 30 12.68 -16.54 0.01
N MET A 31 12.32 -15.27 0.24
CA MET A 31 12.24 -14.68 1.59
C MET A 31 10.92 -15.02 2.31
N LEU A 32 9.93 -15.57 1.61
CA LEU A 32 8.62 -15.89 2.17
C LEU A 32 8.54 -17.36 2.62
N PRO A 33 7.84 -17.67 3.73
CA PRO A 33 7.61 -19.03 4.13
C PRO A 33 6.69 -19.76 3.14
N ALA A 34 6.96 -21.03 2.86
CA ALA A 34 6.15 -21.84 1.95
C ALA A 34 4.70 -22.06 2.43
N LYS A 35 4.45 -21.93 3.73
CA LYS A 35 3.13 -22.00 4.36
C LYS A 35 2.98 -20.88 5.37
N LEU A 36 1.80 -20.25 5.37
CA LEU A 36 1.49 -19.11 6.24
C LEU A 36 0.91 -19.56 7.58
N ASP A 37 1.14 -18.78 8.63
CA ASP A 37 0.58 -19.04 9.93
C ASP A 37 -0.74 -18.26 10.12
N LYS A 38 -1.83 -18.98 10.47
CA LYS A 38 -3.13 -18.37 10.77
C LYS A 38 -3.08 -17.43 11.99
N ALA A 39 -2.11 -17.60 12.89
CA ALA A 39 -1.89 -16.69 14.00
C ALA A 39 -1.47 -15.28 13.57
N ASN A 40 -0.97 -15.14 12.33
CA ASN A 40 -0.56 -13.86 11.74
C ASN A 40 -1.68 -13.17 10.96
N VAL A 41 -2.92 -13.67 11.06
CA VAL A 41 -4.09 -13.09 10.37
C VAL A 41 -4.69 -11.97 11.22
N ILE A 42 -4.92 -10.82 10.60
CA ILE A 42 -5.68 -9.70 11.16
C ILE A 42 -7.08 -9.78 10.58
N SER A 43 -8.05 -10.16 11.40
CA SER A 43 -9.45 -10.26 11.02
C SER A 43 -10.35 -9.81 12.17
N TYR A 44 -11.40 -9.06 11.88
CA TYR A 44 -12.41 -8.64 12.84
C TYR A 44 -13.79 -9.14 12.39
N LYS A 45 -14.54 -9.74 13.31
CA LYS A 45 -15.81 -10.44 13.01
C LYS A 45 -16.79 -9.62 12.17
N GLU A 46 -16.87 -8.31 12.41
CA GLU A 46 -17.88 -7.43 11.81
C GLU A 46 -17.37 -6.58 10.64
N TYR A 47 -16.06 -6.66 10.35
CA TYR A 47 -15.42 -5.78 9.39
C TYR A 47 -14.60 -6.53 8.36
N ASN A 48 -14.70 -6.12 7.12
CA ASN A 48 -13.71 -6.34 6.09
C ASN A 48 -12.44 -5.56 6.43
N ASN A 49 -11.26 -6.12 6.14
CA ASN A 49 -9.97 -5.49 6.39
C ASN A 49 -9.14 -5.48 5.10
N TRP A 50 -8.50 -4.33 4.82
CA TRP A 50 -7.81 -4.15 3.55
C TRP A 50 -6.66 -3.16 3.64
N GLY A 51 -5.61 -3.34 2.79
CA GLY A 51 -4.56 -2.35 2.58
C GLY A 51 -3.83 -1.91 3.85
N THR A 52 -3.43 -2.84 4.70
CA THR A 52 -2.85 -2.57 6.02
C THR A 52 -1.38 -2.17 5.94
N ASN A 53 -1.04 -1.01 6.48
CA ASN A 53 0.35 -0.64 6.78
C ASN A 53 0.67 -0.91 8.25
N ILE A 54 1.86 -1.43 8.51
CA ILE A 54 2.35 -1.62 9.88
C ILE A 54 3.63 -0.79 10.05
N LEU A 55 3.68 -0.02 11.15
CA LEU A 55 4.85 0.74 11.56
C LEU A 55 5.12 0.49 13.05
N LYS A 56 6.38 0.55 13.45
CA LYS A 56 6.74 0.56 14.87
C LYS A 56 6.69 2.00 15.39
N GLY A 57 5.82 2.24 16.36
CA GLY A 57 5.63 3.57 16.96
C GLY A 57 6.74 3.95 17.93
N LYS A 58 6.76 5.23 18.34
CA LYS A 58 7.65 5.77 19.37
C LYS A 58 7.44 5.11 20.75
N ASP A 59 6.25 4.54 20.97
CA ASP A 59 5.89 3.77 22.16
C ASP A 59 6.40 2.32 22.14
N GLY A 60 7.13 1.94 21.08
CA GLY A 60 7.70 0.61 20.88
C GLY A 60 6.71 -0.43 20.38
N LYS A 61 5.42 -0.08 20.22
CA LYS A 61 4.37 -0.97 19.71
C LYS A 61 4.28 -0.95 18.20
N TYR A 62 3.63 -1.97 17.64
CA TYR A 62 3.31 -2.04 16.22
C TYR A 62 1.91 -1.46 15.98
N HIS A 63 1.82 -0.52 15.06
CA HIS A 63 0.61 0.20 14.69
C HIS A 63 0.19 -0.23 13.29
N ALA A 64 -1.00 -0.80 13.19
CA ALA A 64 -1.65 -1.13 11.92
C ALA A 64 -2.61 0.00 11.52
N ILE A 65 -2.35 0.65 10.40
CA ILE A 65 -3.24 1.64 9.77
C ILE A 65 -3.84 0.95 8.54
N TYR A 66 -5.17 0.77 8.52
CA TYR A 66 -5.82 -0.09 7.55
C TYR A 66 -7.22 0.40 7.16
N SER A 67 -7.70 -0.05 6.01
CA SER A 67 -9.09 0.18 5.59
C SER A 67 -10.01 -0.85 6.21
N ARG A 68 -11.19 -0.42 6.66
CA ARG A 68 -12.26 -1.33 7.10
C ARG A 68 -13.63 -0.83 6.65
N TRP A 69 -14.57 -1.75 6.50
CA TRP A 69 -16.00 -1.47 6.30
C TRP A 69 -16.82 -2.67 6.76
N SER A 70 -18.09 -2.43 7.11
CA SER A 70 -18.95 -3.50 7.64
C SER A 70 -19.12 -4.66 6.65
N ARG A 71 -18.93 -5.90 7.11
CA ARG A 71 -19.20 -7.13 6.34
C ARG A 71 -20.66 -7.26 5.95
N SER A 72 -21.57 -6.80 6.81
CA SER A 72 -23.02 -6.86 6.54
C SER A 72 -23.45 -6.09 5.28
N ARG A 73 -22.55 -5.27 4.70
CA ARG A 73 -22.80 -4.51 3.47
C ARG A 73 -22.12 -5.11 2.23
N GLY A 74 -21.51 -6.28 2.38
CA GLY A 74 -20.76 -6.95 1.32
C GLY A 74 -19.40 -6.31 1.02
N HIS A 75 -18.55 -7.07 0.33
CA HIS A 75 -17.18 -6.62 0.00
C HIS A 75 -17.19 -5.33 -0.82
N MET A 76 -18.13 -5.17 -1.77
CA MET A 76 -18.16 -4.02 -2.69
C MET A 76 -18.56 -2.70 -2.02
N ALA A 77 -18.96 -2.72 -0.75
CA ALA A 77 -19.29 -1.51 0.02
C ALA A 77 -18.05 -0.66 0.40
N TRP A 78 -16.83 -1.10 0.09
CA TRP A 78 -15.63 -0.28 0.29
C TRP A 78 -15.74 1.10 -0.38
N VAL A 79 -16.46 1.19 -1.51
CA VAL A 79 -16.60 2.44 -2.29
C VAL A 79 -17.48 3.48 -1.60
N THR A 80 -18.32 3.06 -0.65
CA THR A 80 -19.31 3.91 0.04
C THR A 80 -19.13 3.97 1.56
N HIS A 81 -18.45 2.97 2.18
CA HIS A 81 -18.41 2.81 3.64
C HIS A 81 -17.03 2.54 4.21
N SER A 82 -15.98 2.54 3.38
CA SER A 82 -14.63 2.34 3.90
C SER A 82 -14.18 3.53 4.72
N GLU A 83 -13.51 3.22 5.83
CA GLU A 83 -12.86 4.16 6.73
C GLU A 83 -11.46 3.66 7.08
N VAL A 84 -10.50 4.57 7.25
CA VAL A 84 -9.16 4.22 7.71
C VAL A 84 -9.15 4.13 9.22
N ALA A 85 -8.85 2.93 9.71
CA ALA A 85 -8.80 2.56 11.11
C ALA A 85 -7.37 2.36 11.61
N HIS A 86 -7.20 2.37 12.92
CA HIS A 86 -5.97 2.16 13.64
C HIS A 86 -6.12 1.04 14.67
N ALA A 87 -5.18 0.11 14.68
CA ALA A 87 -5.06 -0.96 15.67
C ALA A 87 -3.61 -1.08 16.16
N VAL A 88 -3.41 -1.66 17.34
CA VAL A 88 -2.10 -1.72 18.00
C VAL A 88 -1.81 -3.14 18.48
N SER A 89 -0.53 -3.54 18.42
CA SER A 89 -0.03 -4.83 18.92
C SER A 89 1.34 -4.67 19.58
N ASP A 90 1.67 -5.56 20.50
CA ASP A 90 3.02 -5.67 21.06
C ASP A 90 3.97 -6.49 20.17
N ARG A 91 3.44 -7.16 19.13
CA ARG A 91 4.19 -7.98 18.17
C ARG A 91 3.85 -7.62 16.73
N LEU A 92 4.83 -7.71 15.84
CA LEU A 92 4.64 -7.45 14.40
C LEU A 92 3.51 -8.29 13.78
N THR A 93 3.42 -9.55 14.16
CA THR A 93 2.43 -10.50 13.64
C THR A 93 1.08 -10.46 14.38
N GLY A 94 0.93 -9.58 15.37
CA GLY A 94 -0.31 -9.44 16.12
C GLY A 94 -0.37 -10.28 17.42
N PRO A 95 -1.54 -10.44 18.05
CA PRO A 95 -2.83 -9.93 17.61
C PRO A 95 -2.92 -8.39 17.68
N TYR A 96 -3.64 -7.80 16.74
CA TYR A 96 -3.89 -6.36 16.70
C TYR A 96 -5.24 -6.03 17.32
N VAL A 97 -5.24 -5.10 18.28
CA VAL A 97 -6.45 -4.61 18.95
C VAL A 97 -6.86 -3.26 18.36
N PHE A 98 -8.08 -3.15 17.87
CA PHE A 98 -8.64 -1.90 17.37
C PHE A 98 -8.57 -0.81 18.44
N LYS A 99 -8.14 0.39 18.05
CA LYS A 99 -8.00 1.54 18.92
C LYS A 99 -9.01 2.65 18.59
N ASN A 100 -8.96 3.17 17.36
CA ASN A 100 -9.81 4.25 16.89
C ASN A 100 -9.85 4.30 15.36
N LEU A 101 -10.62 5.23 14.81
CA LEU A 101 -10.51 5.63 13.42
C LEU A 101 -9.38 6.64 13.27
N ALA A 102 -8.43 6.35 12.37
CA ALA A 102 -7.39 7.32 12.01
C ALA A 102 -7.98 8.45 11.16
N LEU A 103 -8.83 8.11 10.18
CA LEU A 103 -9.49 9.07 9.31
C LEU A 103 -11.01 8.81 9.29
N PRO A 104 -11.78 9.27 10.30
CA PRO A 104 -13.24 9.13 10.30
C PRO A 104 -13.87 9.95 9.17
N PRO A 105 -15.09 9.60 8.71
CA PRO A 105 -15.89 10.43 7.82
C PRO A 105 -16.02 11.87 8.36
N ARG A 106 -15.93 12.88 7.49
CA ARG A 106 -15.98 14.29 7.90
C ARG A 106 -17.05 15.14 7.21
N GLY A 107 -17.93 14.50 6.43
CA GLY A 107 -19.09 15.12 5.78
C GLY A 107 -18.84 15.49 4.33
N ARG A 108 -19.90 15.47 3.53
CA ARG A 108 -19.89 15.59 2.06
C ARG A 108 -19.41 16.93 1.50
N GLN A 109 -19.26 17.95 2.34
CA GLN A 109 -18.64 19.23 1.94
C GLN A 109 -17.15 19.10 1.64
N TYR A 110 -16.52 17.98 2.03
CA TYR A 110 -15.13 17.69 1.76
C TYR A 110 -14.99 16.62 0.67
N TRP A 111 -13.92 16.67 -0.09
CA TRP A 111 -13.61 15.74 -1.18
C TRP A 111 -13.48 14.27 -0.71
N ASP A 112 -13.11 14.04 0.55
CA ASP A 112 -12.96 12.75 1.22
C ASP A 112 -13.98 12.57 2.36
N GLY A 113 -15.15 13.15 2.21
CA GLY A 113 -16.12 13.31 3.30
C GLY A 113 -16.78 12.03 3.75
N ASP A 114 -17.03 11.10 2.84
CA ASP A 114 -17.74 9.84 3.12
C ASP A 114 -16.81 8.64 3.24
N VAL A 115 -15.74 8.58 2.45
CA VAL A 115 -14.86 7.41 2.35
C VAL A 115 -13.40 7.81 2.44
N THR A 116 -12.66 7.06 3.24
CA THR A 116 -11.19 7.01 3.22
C THR A 116 -10.75 5.55 3.07
N HIS A 117 -9.75 5.28 2.19
CA HIS A 117 -9.41 3.90 1.82
C HIS A 117 -7.96 3.79 1.32
N ASN A 118 -7.41 2.57 1.26
CA ASN A 118 -6.07 2.25 0.75
C ASN A 118 -4.96 3.14 1.34
N PRO A 119 -4.77 3.11 2.66
CA PRO A 119 -3.74 3.90 3.32
C PRO A 119 -2.34 3.45 2.91
N HIS A 120 -1.41 4.42 2.89
CA HIS A 120 0.03 4.22 2.86
C HIS A 120 0.69 5.22 3.79
N VAL A 121 1.51 4.76 4.74
CA VAL A 121 2.13 5.63 5.74
C VAL A 121 3.63 5.71 5.52
N LEU A 122 4.14 6.93 5.46
CA LEU A 122 5.57 7.25 5.44
C LEU A 122 5.93 7.97 6.74
N GLU A 123 6.98 7.49 7.42
CA GLU A 123 7.65 8.26 8.48
C GLU A 123 8.75 9.11 7.86
N HIS A 124 8.78 10.40 8.20
CA HIS A 124 9.83 11.31 7.79
C HIS A 124 9.99 12.46 8.77
N ASP A 125 11.25 12.71 9.20
CA ASP A 125 11.64 13.78 10.13
C ASP A 125 10.79 13.84 11.40
N GLY A 126 10.50 12.65 11.97
CA GLY A 126 9.75 12.49 13.21
C GLY A 126 8.25 12.73 13.09
N LYS A 127 7.74 12.88 11.87
CA LYS A 127 6.31 12.98 11.54
C LYS A 127 5.86 11.79 10.71
N TYR A 128 4.55 11.55 10.71
CA TYR A 128 3.90 10.52 9.92
C TYR A 128 3.01 11.17 8.86
N TYR A 129 3.12 10.67 7.62
CA TYR A 129 2.36 11.13 6.46
C TYR A 129 1.51 9.96 5.96
N LEU A 130 0.21 10.05 6.17
CA LEU A 130 -0.77 9.05 5.76
C LEU A 130 -1.37 9.45 4.42
N TYR A 131 -0.91 8.82 3.35
CA TYR A 131 -1.50 8.94 2.02
C TYR A 131 -2.68 7.99 1.90
N TYR A 132 -3.74 8.44 1.27
CA TYR A 132 -4.98 7.65 1.14
C TYR A 132 -5.76 8.08 -0.10
N MET A 133 -6.67 7.25 -0.53
CA MET A 133 -7.71 7.70 -1.42
C MET A 133 -8.97 8.03 -0.61
N GLY A 134 -9.67 9.09 -1.02
CA GLY A 134 -10.94 9.47 -0.45
C GLY A 134 -11.97 9.76 -1.52
N ASN A 135 -13.24 9.72 -1.15
CA ASN A 135 -14.31 10.23 -1.97
C ASN A 135 -15.43 10.84 -1.11
N HIS A 136 -16.27 11.65 -1.73
CA HIS A 136 -17.59 11.98 -1.24
C HIS A 136 -18.62 11.21 -2.06
N GLY A 137 -19.75 10.85 -1.45
CA GLY A 137 -20.80 10.08 -2.11
C GLY A 137 -21.45 10.85 -3.26
N SER A 138 -22.17 10.12 -4.11
CA SER A 138 -22.90 10.69 -5.24
C SER A 138 -24.13 11.53 -4.82
N GLY A 139 -24.61 11.31 -3.60
CA GLY A 139 -25.87 11.89 -3.13
C GLY A 139 -27.13 11.19 -3.68
N TYR A 140 -26.98 10.23 -4.59
CA TYR A 140 -28.11 9.52 -5.21
C TYR A 140 -28.55 8.30 -4.41
N TRP A 141 -27.68 7.73 -3.59
CA TRP A 141 -27.99 6.58 -2.75
C TRP A 141 -28.18 6.99 -1.30
N ASP A 142 -29.20 6.43 -0.65
CA ASP A 142 -29.27 6.40 0.81
C ASP A 142 -28.31 5.33 1.34
N THR A 143 -27.05 5.73 1.54
CA THR A 143 -26.00 4.84 2.06
C THR A 143 -26.19 4.51 3.54
N THR A 144 -27.16 5.15 4.22
CA THR A 144 -27.44 4.91 5.64
C THR A 144 -28.41 3.77 5.87
N ALA A 145 -29.18 3.36 4.86
CA ALA A 145 -30.12 2.24 4.97
C ALA A 145 -29.40 0.95 5.40
N SER A 146 -30.00 0.21 6.32
CA SER A 146 -29.38 -1.00 6.90
C SER A 146 -29.22 -2.15 5.91
N ASP A 147 -30.07 -2.18 4.88
CA ASP A 147 -30.09 -3.16 3.79
C ASP A 147 -29.33 -2.69 2.53
N PHE A 148 -28.59 -1.59 2.63
CA PHE A 148 -27.83 -1.07 1.51
C PHE A 148 -26.62 -1.96 1.18
N HIS A 149 -26.67 -2.61 0.00
CA HIS A 149 -25.60 -3.43 -0.57
C HIS A 149 -25.19 -2.89 -1.95
N PRO A 150 -24.11 -2.10 -2.02
CA PRO A 150 -23.65 -1.55 -3.29
C PRO A 150 -22.99 -2.61 -4.18
N GLU A 151 -23.35 -2.64 -5.45
CA GLU A 151 -22.82 -3.56 -6.44
C GLU A 151 -22.32 -2.84 -7.68
N MET A 152 -21.31 -3.42 -8.34
CA MET A 152 -20.75 -2.88 -9.60
C MET A 152 -21.76 -2.88 -10.76
N ALA A 153 -22.85 -3.60 -10.66
CA ALA A 153 -23.97 -3.54 -11.62
C ALA A 153 -24.69 -2.18 -11.60
N HIS A 154 -24.68 -1.48 -10.46
CA HIS A 154 -25.33 -0.19 -10.31
C HIS A 154 -24.44 0.94 -10.83
N LYS A 155 -25.02 1.86 -11.59
CA LYS A 155 -24.32 3.03 -12.15
C LYS A 155 -23.73 3.91 -11.05
N GLU A 156 -24.45 4.08 -9.96
CA GLU A 156 -24.07 4.91 -8.80
C GLU A 156 -22.80 4.40 -8.11
N TRP A 157 -22.56 3.09 -8.13
CA TRP A 157 -21.29 2.53 -7.65
C TRP A 157 -20.09 3.16 -8.38
N TRP A 158 -20.20 3.28 -9.71
CA TRP A 158 -19.17 3.89 -10.55
C TRP A 158 -19.05 5.40 -10.34
N VAL A 159 -20.17 6.09 -10.03
CA VAL A 159 -20.11 7.52 -9.68
C VAL A 159 -19.30 7.72 -8.40
N ASN A 160 -19.56 6.95 -7.34
CA ASN A 160 -18.79 6.99 -6.10
C ASN A 160 -17.32 6.64 -6.35
N ARG A 161 -17.06 5.57 -7.12
CA ARG A 161 -15.70 5.18 -7.49
C ARG A 161 -14.97 6.29 -8.28
N ASN A 162 -15.63 6.99 -9.16
CA ASN A 162 -15.04 8.06 -9.98
C ASN A 162 -14.79 9.35 -9.19
N ASN A 163 -15.43 9.51 -8.04
CA ASN A 163 -15.15 10.63 -7.13
C ASN A 163 -13.86 10.47 -6.31
N GLN A 164 -13.13 9.37 -6.47
CA GLN A 164 -11.88 9.15 -5.76
C GLN A 164 -10.82 10.18 -6.12
N ARG A 165 -10.10 10.66 -5.09
CA ARG A 165 -8.92 11.51 -5.18
C ARG A 165 -7.85 11.01 -4.20
N VAL A 166 -6.61 11.35 -4.46
CA VAL A 166 -5.48 11.07 -3.57
C VAL A 166 -5.29 12.22 -2.60
N GLY A 167 -5.22 11.91 -1.31
CA GLY A 167 -4.93 12.85 -0.24
C GLY A 167 -3.76 12.44 0.63
N VAL A 168 -3.44 13.34 1.55
CA VAL A 168 -2.47 13.11 2.62
C VAL A 168 -3.00 13.69 3.92
N ALA A 169 -2.72 13.02 5.04
CA ALA A 169 -2.91 13.54 6.39
C ALA A 169 -1.58 13.46 7.15
N VAL A 170 -1.38 14.33 8.13
CA VAL A 170 -0.11 14.42 8.88
C VAL A 170 -0.38 14.30 10.37
N ALA A 171 0.46 13.54 11.06
CA ALA A 171 0.47 13.44 12.52
C ALA A 171 1.91 13.48 13.08
N ASP A 172 2.06 13.93 14.29
CA ASP A 172 3.34 13.92 15.02
C ASP A 172 3.56 12.58 15.75
N ASP A 173 2.49 11.80 15.92
CA ASP A 173 2.49 10.50 16.57
C ASP A 173 1.41 9.61 15.93
N LEU A 174 1.66 8.29 15.80
CA LEU A 174 0.67 7.33 15.27
C LEU A 174 -0.59 7.24 16.15
N ASN A 175 -0.47 7.52 17.43
CA ASN A 175 -1.58 7.60 18.39
C ASN A 175 -2.29 8.97 18.39
N GLY A 176 -1.74 9.95 17.69
CA GLY A 176 -2.23 11.33 17.66
C GLY A 176 -3.37 11.55 16.67
N GLU A 177 -3.79 12.79 16.59
CA GLU A 177 -4.77 13.25 15.61
C GLU A 177 -4.10 13.46 14.24
N TRP A 178 -4.77 13.00 13.17
CA TRP A 178 -4.35 13.17 11.80
C TRP A 178 -4.94 14.45 11.20
N LYS A 179 -4.10 15.44 10.93
CA LYS A 179 -4.49 16.68 10.25
C LYS A 179 -4.68 16.42 8.76
N ARG A 180 -5.91 16.54 8.26
CA ARG A 180 -6.29 16.45 6.84
C ARG A 180 -6.34 17.83 6.19
N PHE A 181 -6.28 17.84 4.84
CA PHE A 181 -6.37 19.07 4.04
C PHE A 181 -7.70 19.11 3.26
N ASP A 182 -8.19 20.32 2.99
CA ASP A 182 -9.48 20.54 2.30
C ASP A 182 -9.38 20.35 0.79
N LYS A 183 -8.16 20.24 0.27
CA LYS A 183 -7.91 19.89 -1.14
C LYS A 183 -7.17 18.56 -1.21
N PRO A 184 -7.44 17.72 -2.22
CA PRO A 184 -6.65 16.53 -2.45
C PRO A 184 -5.19 16.87 -2.76
N LEU A 185 -4.29 15.94 -2.47
CA LEU A 185 -2.87 16.04 -2.85
C LEU A 185 -2.71 15.89 -4.38
N VAL A 186 -3.50 14.97 -4.96
CA VAL A 186 -3.58 14.79 -6.41
C VAL A 186 -5.05 14.80 -6.82
N ASP A 187 -5.43 15.82 -7.59
CA ASP A 187 -6.74 15.93 -8.20
C ASP A 187 -6.69 15.41 -9.66
N ILE A 188 -7.83 15.36 -10.31
CA ILE A 188 -7.96 15.03 -11.74
C ILE A 188 -7.69 16.25 -12.61
N ASP A 189 -7.18 16.00 -13.80
CA ASP A 189 -7.19 16.98 -14.90
C ASP A 189 -8.36 16.73 -15.87
N SER A 190 -8.39 17.49 -16.98
CA SER A 190 -9.46 17.40 -17.97
C SER A 190 -9.57 16.04 -18.66
N THR A 191 -8.53 15.19 -18.62
CA THR A 191 -8.45 13.89 -19.30
C THR A 191 -8.79 12.70 -18.37
N GLN A 192 -8.89 12.94 -17.07
CA GLN A 192 -9.03 11.93 -16.04
C GLN A 192 -10.42 11.94 -15.39
N ILE A 193 -10.83 10.82 -14.85
CA ILE A 193 -12.09 10.71 -14.09
C ILE A 193 -11.86 10.45 -12.59
N MET A 194 -10.71 9.86 -12.22
CA MET A 194 -10.34 9.61 -10.83
C MET A 194 -8.84 9.50 -10.67
N THR A 195 -8.34 9.69 -9.43
CA THR A 195 -7.00 9.32 -8.97
C THR A 195 -7.09 8.47 -7.71
N SER A 196 -6.18 7.49 -7.53
CA SER A 196 -6.32 6.51 -6.44
C SER A 196 -5.02 5.76 -6.13
N THR A 197 -5.03 4.98 -5.07
CA THR A 197 -4.00 4.01 -4.66
C THR A 197 -2.60 4.63 -4.60
N PRO A 198 -2.39 5.61 -3.70
CA PRO A 198 -1.10 6.25 -3.54
C PRO A 198 -0.13 5.37 -2.77
N THR A 199 1.15 5.41 -3.18
CA THR A 199 2.30 4.99 -2.38
C THR A 199 3.40 6.03 -2.49
N VAL A 200 4.17 6.22 -1.43
CA VAL A 200 5.25 7.22 -1.42
C VAL A 200 6.49 6.62 -0.77
N SER A 201 7.62 6.79 -1.42
CA SER A 201 8.93 6.42 -0.90
C SER A 201 9.91 7.59 -0.96
N LYS A 202 10.83 7.65 0.02
CA LYS A 202 11.93 8.61 0.00
C LYS A 202 13.05 8.10 -0.91
N ARG A 203 13.51 8.94 -1.82
CA ARG A 203 14.60 8.64 -2.74
C ARG A 203 15.97 8.93 -2.10
N PRO A 204 17.06 8.29 -2.61
CA PRO A 204 18.43 8.60 -2.17
C PRO A 204 18.85 10.05 -2.38
N ASP A 205 18.29 10.75 -3.38
CA ASP A 205 18.54 12.17 -3.66
C ASP A 205 17.76 13.12 -2.73
N GLY A 206 17.05 12.57 -1.74
CA GLY A 206 16.27 13.33 -0.76
C GLY A 206 14.86 13.70 -1.22
N LYS A 207 14.51 13.50 -2.49
CA LYS A 207 13.16 13.71 -3.03
C LYS A 207 12.21 12.58 -2.63
N PHE A 208 10.92 12.80 -2.89
CA PHE A 208 9.86 11.81 -2.66
C PHE A 208 9.28 11.36 -3.99
N LEU A 209 9.22 10.03 -4.17
CA LEU A 209 8.58 9.38 -5.30
C LEU A 209 7.17 8.98 -4.88
N LEU A 210 6.17 9.62 -5.47
CA LEU A 210 4.76 9.23 -5.35
C LEU A 210 4.40 8.38 -6.57
N ALA A 211 3.88 7.18 -6.32
CA ALA A 211 3.22 6.38 -7.34
C ALA A 211 1.71 6.34 -7.07
N TYR A 212 0.90 6.47 -8.12
CA TYR A 212 -0.56 6.43 -8.03
C TYR A 212 -1.15 6.01 -9.36
N LYS A 213 -2.44 5.65 -9.36
CA LYS A 213 -3.17 5.37 -10.59
C LYS A 213 -4.24 6.43 -10.86
N TYR A 214 -4.53 6.63 -12.14
CA TYR A 214 -5.70 7.36 -12.59
C TYR A 214 -6.42 6.58 -13.70
N VAL A 215 -7.67 6.95 -13.96
CA VAL A 215 -8.46 6.40 -15.06
C VAL A 215 -8.76 7.50 -16.06
N THR A 216 -8.46 7.23 -17.33
CA THR A 216 -8.73 8.19 -18.42
C THR A 216 -10.22 8.24 -18.73
N LYS A 217 -10.70 9.44 -19.16
CA LYS A 217 -12.08 9.61 -19.63
C LYS A 217 -12.37 8.73 -20.85
N SER A 218 -13.61 8.28 -20.95
CA SER A 218 -14.15 7.67 -22.16
C SER A 218 -15.44 8.36 -22.56
N PRO A 219 -15.60 8.75 -23.83
CA PRO A 219 -16.87 9.30 -24.29
C PRO A 219 -18.00 8.26 -24.38
N LYS A 220 -17.66 6.97 -24.33
CA LYS A 220 -18.58 5.85 -24.54
C LYS A 220 -18.84 5.05 -23.26
N ASP A 221 -18.03 5.21 -22.22
CA ASP A 221 -18.11 4.39 -21.00
C ASP A 221 -17.86 5.25 -19.77
N HIS A 222 -18.87 5.35 -18.89
CA HIS A 222 -18.77 6.05 -17.60
C HIS A 222 -17.73 5.44 -16.65
N LYS A 223 -17.31 4.20 -16.88
CA LYS A 223 -16.24 3.51 -16.13
C LYS A 223 -14.83 3.99 -16.52
N GLY A 224 -14.73 4.76 -17.61
CA GLY A 224 -13.47 5.24 -18.17
C GLY A 224 -12.87 4.31 -19.24
N ALA A 225 -11.75 4.72 -19.82
CA ALA A 225 -11.13 4.02 -20.94
C ALA A 225 -9.95 3.14 -20.52
N LYS A 226 -8.98 3.68 -19.77
CA LYS A 226 -7.73 2.99 -19.42
C LYS A 226 -7.28 3.37 -18.00
N VAL A 227 -6.81 2.39 -17.24
CA VAL A 227 -6.12 2.58 -15.96
C VAL A 227 -4.64 2.81 -16.24
N ILE A 228 -4.12 3.91 -15.78
CA ILE A 228 -2.72 4.31 -15.97
C ILE A 228 -2.08 4.48 -14.60
N HIS A 229 -0.93 3.82 -14.40
CA HIS A 229 -0.07 4.03 -13.25
C HIS A 229 1.03 5.01 -13.62
N VAL A 230 1.30 5.94 -12.75
CA VAL A 230 2.29 7.01 -12.96
C VAL A 230 3.10 7.25 -11.70
N THR A 231 4.29 7.81 -11.91
CA THR A 231 5.12 8.35 -10.83
C THR A 231 5.23 9.86 -10.93
N ALA A 232 5.34 10.49 -9.77
CA ALA A 232 5.55 11.92 -9.63
C ALA A 232 6.61 12.21 -8.57
N LEU A 233 7.35 13.29 -8.71
CA LEU A 233 8.42 13.70 -7.79
C LEU A 233 8.02 14.96 -7.02
N GLY A 234 8.27 14.94 -5.71
CA GLY A 234 8.13 16.09 -4.82
C GLY A 234 9.41 16.34 -4.02
N ASP A 235 9.64 17.59 -3.64
CA ASP A 235 10.76 17.95 -2.77
C ASP A 235 10.42 17.77 -1.29
N THR A 236 9.13 17.62 -0.97
CA THR A 236 8.63 17.35 0.41
C THR A 236 7.57 16.24 0.38
N PRO A 237 7.27 15.59 1.51
CA PRO A 237 6.19 14.60 1.60
C PRO A 237 4.79 15.17 1.26
N LEU A 238 4.64 16.48 1.32
CA LEU A 238 3.39 17.19 0.97
C LEU A 238 3.39 17.71 -0.48
N GLY A 239 4.45 17.41 -1.25
CA GLY A 239 4.61 17.87 -2.61
C GLY A 239 5.03 19.36 -2.70
N PRO A 240 4.63 20.10 -3.76
CA PRO A 240 3.82 19.60 -4.87
C PRO A 240 4.52 18.48 -5.66
N PHE A 241 3.76 17.46 -6.04
CA PHE A 241 4.27 16.35 -6.84
C PHE A 241 4.08 16.65 -8.33
N LYS A 242 5.19 16.55 -9.09
CA LYS A 242 5.19 16.76 -10.55
C LYS A 242 5.34 15.41 -11.24
N PRO A 243 4.43 15.02 -12.16
CA PRO A 243 4.57 13.81 -12.95
C PRO A 243 5.94 13.70 -13.61
N THR A 244 6.55 12.52 -13.56
CA THR A 244 7.89 12.30 -14.15
C THR A 244 7.87 12.25 -15.67
N GLY A 245 6.69 12.07 -16.28
CA GLY A 245 6.54 11.83 -17.72
C GLY A 245 7.09 10.48 -18.19
N LYS A 246 7.56 9.65 -17.28
CA LYS A 246 8.03 8.28 -17.56
C LYS A 246 6.93 7.26 -17.30
N PRO A 247 6.84 6.19 -18.12
CA PRO A 247 5.97 5.07 -17.80
C PRO A 247 6.35 4.49 -16.44
N PHE A 248 5.35 4.16 -15.62
CA PHE A 248 5.58 3.33 -14.45
C PHE A 248 5.66 1.86 -14.90
N ILE A 249 4.77 0.99 -14.49
CA ILE A 249 4.72 -0.39 -14.97
C ILE A 249 3.53 -0.49 -15.94
N THR A 250 3.79 -0.72 -17.24
CA THR A 250 2.77 -0.66 -18.29
C THR A 250 2.83 -1.89 -19.20
N HIS A 251 1.72 -2.13 -19.92
CA HIS A 251 1.65 -3.12 -20.98
C HIS A 251 1.19 -2.42 -22.28
N PRO A 252 1.75 -2.77 -23.46
CA PRO A 252 1.47 -2.05 -24.69
C PRO A 252 -0.01 -1.98 -25.09
N THR A 253 -0.76 -3.05 -24.88
CA THR A 253 -2.16 -3.19 -25.33
C THR A 253 -3.18 -3.26 -24.20
N ALA A 254 -2.77 -3.66 -22.99
CA ALA A 254 -3.72 -3.82 -21.88
C ALA A 254 -4.26 -2.48 -21.38
N LYS A 255 -5.56 -2.45 -21.13
CA LYS A 255 -6.24 -1.30 -20.51
C LYS A 255 -5.98 -1.20 -19.00
N PHE A 256 -5.55 -2.28 -18.38
CA PHE A 256 -5.29 -2.39 -16.95
C PHE A 256 -4.23 -3.47 -16.74
N ALA A 257 -2.97 -3.09 -16.69
CA ALA A 257 -1.84 -4.02 -16.62
C ALA A 257 -1.60 -4.51 -15.20
N ILE A 258 -1.36 -3.57 -14.28
CA ILE A 258 -1.12 -3.85 -12.86
C ILE A 258 -2.14 -3.16 -11.98
N ASP A 259 -2.27 -3.61 -10.72
CA ASP A 259 -2.96 -2.91 -9.64
C ASP A 259 -2.20 -3.09 -8.32
N ASP A 260 -2.62 -2.34 -7.28
CA ASP A 260 -2.19 -2.54 -5.90
C ASP A 260 -0.67 -2.69 -5.76
N HIS A 261 0.05 -1.60 -5.92
CA HIS A 261 1.51 -1.57 -5.90
C HIS A 261 2.07 -1.07 -4.55
N VAL A 262 3.30 -1.47 -4.25
CA VAL A 262 4.16 -0.88 -3.23
C VAL A 262 5.60 -0.88 -3.73
N GLU A 263 6.27 0.28 -3.65
CA GLU A 263 7.66 0.43 -4.06
C GLU A 263 8.56 0.81 -2.88
N TRP A 264 9.80 0.34 -2.93
CA TRP A 264 10.86 0.70 -1.97
C TRP A 264 12.21 0.75 -2.66
N PHE A 265 13.16 1.42 -2.01
CA PHE A 265 14.56 1.47 -2.45
C PHE A 265 15.41 0.58 -1.55
N GLN A 266 16.24 -0.28 -2.15
CA GLN A 266 17.19 -1.13 -1.45
C GLN A 266 18.36 -1.47 -2.36
N ASP A 267 19.59 -1.49 -1.81
CA ASP A 267 20.82 -1.93 -2.47
C ASP A 267 21.06 -1.32 -3.86
N GLY A 268 20.76 -0.01 -4.00
CA GLY A 268 20.97 0.74 -5.24
C GLY A 268 19.88 0.60 -6.29
N HIS A 269 18.79 -0.13 -6.02
CA HIS A 269 17.68 -0.36 -6.92
C HIS A 269 16.34 0.05 -6.28
N TYR A 270 15.41 0.44 -7.12
CA TYR A 270 14.00 0.44 -6.74
C TYR A 270 13.38 -0.93 -7.05
N TYR A 271 12.58 -1.42 -6.13
CA TYR A 271 11.73 -2.59 -6.28
C TYR A 271 10.27 -2.19 -6.18
N CYS A 272 9.40 -2.93 -6.83
CA CYS A 272 7.95 -2.77 -6.71
C CYS A 272 7.27 -4.14 -6.72
N ILE A 273 6.44 -4.39 -5.73
CA ILE A 273 5.49 -5.51 -5.75
C ILE A 273 4.17 -4.96 -6.27
N ALA A 274 3.60 -5.60 -7.28
CA ALA A 274 2.30 -5.24 -7.85
C ALA A 274 1.53 -6.46 -8.31
N LYS A 275 0.20 -6.36 -8.33
CA LYS A 275 -0.69 -7.39 -8.83
C LYS A 275 -0.82 -7.34 -10.35
N ASP A 276 -0.70 -8.48 -11.04
CA ASP A 276 -1.08 -8.63 -12.44
C ASP A 276 -2.61 -8.63 -12.56
N SER A 277 -3.18 -7.50 -12.94
CA SER A 277 -4.63 -7.27 -12.87
C SER A 277 -5.45 -8.06 -13.87
N ARG A 278 -4.82 -8.59 -14.93
CA ARG A 278 -5.51 -9.28 -16.02
C ARG A 278 -4.73 -10.47 -16.57
N GLY A 279 -3.71 -10.92 -15.84
CA GLY A 279 -2.85 -12.00 -16.30
C GLY A 279 -2.10 -11.68 -17.61
N VAL A 280 -1.78 -10.42 -17.84
CA VAL A 280 -1.13 -9.96 -19.07
C VAL A 280 0.35 -9.65 -18.89
N MET A 281 0.79 -9.51 -17.64
CA MET A 281 2.16 -9.16 -17.32
C MET A 281 3.07 -10.38 -17.21
N SER A 282 2.49 -11.56 -16.95
CA SER A 282 3.23 -12.80 -16.72
C SER A 282 2.45 -14.04 -17.18
N GLU A 283 3.10 -15.19 -17.19
CA GLU A 283 2.48 -16.51 -17.43
C GLU A 283 1.77 -17.09 -16.20
N HIS A 284 1.82 -16.38 -15.04
CA HIS A 284 1.30 -16.87 -13.77
C HIS A 284 -0.21 -16.63 -13.59
N GLY A 285 -0.83 -15.85 -14.49
CA GLY A 285 -2.27 -15.63 -14.55
C GLY A 285 -2.77 -14.39 -13.80
N GLU A 286 -4.06 -14.12 -13.94
CA GLU A 286 -4.72 -12.97 -13.29
C GLU A 286 -4.62 -13.07 -11.77
N GLY A 287 -4.24 -11.96 -11.13
CA GLY A 287 -4.09 -11.89 -9.67
C GLY A 287 -2.73 -12.33 -9.14
N ALA A 288 -1.79 -12.77 -10.01
CA ALA A 288 -0.42 -13.04 -9.58
C ALA A 288 0.23 -11.79 -9.00
N THR A 289 0.95 -11.95 -7.90
CA THR A 289 1.73 -10.87 -7.27
C THR A 289 3.14 -10.94 -7.82
N LEU A 290 3.58 -9.87 -8.49
CA LEU A 290 4.83 -9.82 -9.23
C LEU A 290 5.81 -8.81 -8.65
N LEU A 291 7.11 -9.12 -8.77
CA LEU A 291 8.22 -8.23 -8.47
C LEU A 291 8.72 -7.54 -9.73
N PHE A 292 8.87 -6.24 -9.63
CA PHE A 292 9.51 -5.39 -10.63
C PHE A 292 10.73 -4.72 -10.01
N VAL A 293 11.71 -4.42 -10.85
CA VAL A 293 12.94 -3.73 -10.46
C VAL A 293 13.18 -2.54 -11.39
N SER A 294 13.75 -1.48 -10.84
CA SER A 294 14.14 -0.28 -11.57
C SER A 294 15.55 0.17 -11.18
N ASP A 295 16.06 1.17 -11.89
CA ASP A 295 17.27 1.89 -11.51
C ASP A 295 17.13 2.62 -10.17
N LYS A 296 18.21 3.24 -9.73
CA LYS A 296 18.25 4.02 -8.47
C LYS A 296 17.31 5.25 -8.47
N GLU A 297 16.86 5.69 -9.62
CA GLU A 297 15.90 6.78 -9.78
C GLU A 297 14.44 6.33 -9.66
N GLY A 298 14.15 5.01 -9.78
CA GLY A 298 12.79 4.48 -9.79
C GLY A 298 11.99 4.86 -11.05
N LEU A 299 12.68 5.03 -12.19
CA LEU A 299 12.08 5.56 -13.42
C LEU A 299 12.13 4.61 -14.62
N ASN A 300 12.91 3.52 -14.56
CA ASN A 300 13.09 2.56 -15.65
C ASN A 300 12.75 1.15 -15.16
N TRP A 301 11.47 0.81 -15.19
CA TRP A 301 10.92 -0.40 -14.60
C TRP A 301 10.95 -1.58 -15.57
N LYS A 302 11.33 -2.76 -15.09
CA LYS A 302 11.24 -4.07 -15.76
C LYS A 302 10.81 -5.12 -14.76
N LYS A 303 10.37 -6.29 -15.23
CA LYS A 303 10.16 -7.45 -14.36
C LYS A 303 11.50 -7.89 -13.76
N ALA A 304 11.49 -8.31 -12.51
CA ALA A 304 12.66 -8.94 -11.87
C ALA A 304 12.94 -10.32 -12.48
N LYS A 305 14.14 -10.86 -12.31
CA LYS A 305 14.49 -12.21 -12.78
C LYS A 305 13.60 -13.28 -12.14
N GLN A 306 13.40 -13.15 -10.83
CA GLN A 306 12.42 -13.94 -10.05
C GLN A 306 11.18 -13.07 -9.87
N GLU A 307 10.31 -13.08 -10.88
CA GLU A 307 9.18 -12.15 -10.93
C GLU A 307 8.00 -12.56 -10.06
N LEU A 308 7.78 -13.85 -9.81
CA LEU A 308 6.64 -14.31 -9.02
C LEU A 308 6.93 -14.18 -7.52
N VAL A 309 6.13 -13.39 -6.82
CA VAL A 309 6.16 -13.25 -5.35
C VAL A 309 5.16 -14.21 -4.71
N LEU A 310 3.90 -14.17 -5.17
CA LEU A 310 2.83 -15.06 -4.71
C LEU A 310 1.94 -15.48 -5.90
N ALA A 311 1.67 -16.79 -5.96
CA ALA A 311 0.75 -17.33 -6.94
C ALA A 311 -0.71 -16.96 -6.58
N PRO A 312 -1.59 -16.74 -7.59
CA PRO A 312 -2.99 -16.48 -7.33
C PRO A 312 -3.76 -17.76 -6.96
N GLY A 313 -4.96 -17.58 -6.41
CA GLY A 313 -5.98 -18.63 -6.27
C GLY A 313 -6.05 -19.28 -4.89
N LYS A 314 -4.97 -19.33 -4.09
CA LYS A 314 -5.03 -19.91 -2.74
C LYS A 314 -3.90 -19.50 -1.82
N LEU A 315 -4.16 -19.58 -0.51
CA LEU A 315 -3.18 -19.54 0.56
C LEU A 315 -3.04 -20.93 1.21
N LEU A 316 -1.81 -21.34 1.51
CA LEU A 316 -1.49 -22.59 2.22
C LEU A 316 -1.12 -22.27 3.66
N TRP A 317 -1.68 -23.01 4.62
CA TRP A 317 -1.48 -22.80 6.03
C TRP A 317 -0.58 -23.85 6.68
N THR A 318 0.10 -23.51 7.75
CA THR A 318 0.98 -24.41 8.51
C THR A 318 0.24 -25.58 9.13
N ASP A 319 -1.05 -25.44 9.42
CA ASP A 319 -1.92 -26.52 9.92
C ASP A 319 -2.35 -27.54 8.84
N GLY A 320 -1.87 -27.38 7.61
CA GLY A 320 -2.16 -28.28 6.47
C GLY A 320 -3.44 -27.95 5.72
N THR A 321 -4.20 -26.92 6.14
CA THR A 321 -5.38 -26.47 5.43
C THR A 321 -5.02 -25.45 4.32
N GLU A 322 -5.99 -25.14 3.45
CA GLU A 322 -5.86 -24.07 2.45
C GLU A 322 -7.08 -23.16 2.47
N THR A 323 -6.90 -21.93 2.00
CA THR A 323 -7.99 -21.00 1.70
C THR A 323 -7.97 -20.72 0.21
N LEU A 324 -9.03 -21.09 -0.50
CA LEU A 324 -9.25 -20.68 -1.88
C LEU A 324 -9.61 -19.20 -1.93
N CYS A 325 -9.08 -18.47 -2.90
CA CYS A 325 -9.19 -17.01 -2.93
C CYS A 325 -9.71 -16.53 -4.28
N ASP A 326 -10.63 -15.56 -4.26
CA ASP A 326 -10.95 -14.72 -5.40
C ASP A 326 -9.87 -13.63 -5.57
N ARG A 327 -9.31 -13.18 -4.44
CA ARG A 327 -8.16 -12.26 -4.40
C ARG A 327 -7.17 -12.76 -3.36
N THR A 328 -6.00 -13.15 -3.82
CA THR A 328 -5.00 -13.80 -2.95
C THR A 328 -4.17 -12.80 -2.18
N ALA A 329 -3.64 -11.77 -2.87
CA ALA A 329 -2.69 -10.83 -2.30
C ALA A 329 -2.91 -9.43 -2.91
N ASP A 330 -4.03 -8.83 -2.56
CA ASP A 330 -4.34 -7.45 -2.94
C ASP A 330 -3.69 -6.47 -1.96
N MET A 331 -3.47 -5.24 -2.42
CA MET A 331 -2.88 -4.14 -1.63
C MET A 331 -1.64 -4.55 -0.82
N PRO A 332 -0.63 -5.15 -1.47
CA PRO A 332 0.61 -5.52 -0.77
C PRO A 332 1.22 -4.29 -0.11
N LYS A 333 1.71 -4.47 1.12
CA LYS A 333 2.47 -3.49 1.87
C LYS A 333 3.68 -4.16 2.50
N LEU A 334 4.67 -3.37 2.86
CA LEU A 334 5.87 -3.86 3.51
C LEU A 334 6.02 -3.23 4.90
N TYR A 335 6.33 -4.06 5.89
CA TYR A 335 6.89 -3.56 7.13
C TYR A 335 8.41 -3.49 6.96
N MET A 336 8.97 -2.30 7.16
CA MET A 336 10.38 -1.98 6.91
C MET A 336 11.10 -1.73 8.22
N GLU A 337 12.33 -2.28 8.37
CA GLU A 337 13.27 -1.89 9.42
C GLU A 337 14.60 -1.52 8.77
N ASN A 338 15.09 -0.32 9.06
CA ASN A 338 16.35 0.20 8.50
C ASN A 338 16.45 0.10 6.96
N GLY A 339 15.33 0.33 6.28
CA GLY A 339 15.24 0.27 4.82
C GLY A 339 15.14 -1.14 4.23
N ILE A 340 15.04 -2.17 5.07
CA ILE A 340 14.95 -3.58 4.66
C ILE A 340 13.54 -4.10 4.99
N PRO A 341 12.83 -4.76 4.05
CA PRO A 341 11.54 -5.37 4.32
C PRO A 341 11.69 -6.56 5.30
N LYS A 342 10.86 -6.57 6.34
CA LYS A 342 10.81 -7.62 7.38
C LYS A 342 9.49 -8.38 7.39
N ALA A 343 8.48 -7.86 6.75
CA ALA A 343 7.24 -8.59 6.48
C ALA A 343 6.55 -8.05 5.24
N LEU A 344 5.93 -8.95 4.49
CA LEU A 344 4.94 -8.65 3.47
C LEU A 344 3.54 -8.72 4.11
N ILE A 345 2.72 -7.71 3.88
CA ILE A 345 1.36 -7.63 4.36
C ILE A 345 0.42 -7.66 3.15
N ILE A 346 -0.50 -8.60 3.12
CA ILE A 346 -1.43 -8.79 2.00
C ILE A 346 -2.88 -8.79 2.49
N ALA A 347 -3.79 -8.26 1.67
CA ALA A 347 -5.22 -8.41 1.85
C ALA A 347 -5.74 -9.55 0.98
N THR A 348 -6.60 -10.37 1.56
CA THR A 348 -7.16 -11.57 0.92
C THR A 348 -8.68 -11.54 0.96
N LEU A 349 -9.31 -11.85 -0.18
CA LEU A 349 -10.73 -12.15 -0.27
C LEU A 349 -10.87 -13.64 -0.57
N PRO A 350 -11.41 -14.45 0.36
CA PRO A 350 -11.72 -15.85 0.11
C PRO A 350 -12.70 -16.02 -1.05
N LYS A 351 -12.61 -17.18 -1.70
CA LYS A 351 -13.54 -17.54 -2.76
C LYS A 351 -14.95 -17.69 -2.19
N ASP A 352 -15.93 -17.20 -2.93
CA ASP A 352 -17.35 -17.24 -2.56
C ASP A 352 -17.65 -16.59 -1.19
N GLY A 353 -16.79 -15.65 -0.75
CA GLY A 353 -16.90 -14.96 0.52
C GLY A 353 -16.88 -13.42 0.39
N ASP A 354 -17.50 -12.77 1.38
CA ASP A 354 -17.44 -11.31 1.56
C ASP A 354 -16.51 -10.90 2.71
N ASP A 355 -15.84 -11.87 3.33
CA ASP A 355 -15.08 -11.73 4.57
C ASP A 355 -13.59 -11.56 4.30
N SER A 356 -13.17 -10.41 3.81
CA SER A 356 -11.76 -10.14 3.60
C SER A 356 -10.98 -10.03 4.92
N PHE A 357 -9.73 -10.48 4.88
CA PHE A 357 -8.79 -10.40 6.00
C PHE A 357 -7.39 -9.99 5.51
N VAL A 358 -6.50 -9.71 6.44
CA VAL A 358 -5.11 -9.36 6.16
C VAL A 358 -4.17 -10.39 6.80
N THR A 359 -3.13 -10.75 6.09
CA THR A 359 -2.07 -11.63 6.60
C THR A 359 -0.75 -10.89 6.67
N VAL A 360 -0.08 -10.97 7.83
CA VAL A 360 1.30 -10.50 8.01
C VAL A 360 2.23 -11.68 7.79
N ILE A 361 3.05 -11.62 6.76
CA ILE A 361 3.98 -12.69 6.35
C ILE A 361 5.39 -12.23 6.69
N PRO A 362 6.01 -12.75 7.78
CA PRO A 362 7.41 -12.47 8.09
C PRO A 362 8.31 -12.87 6.92
N MET A 363 9.35 -12.09 6.68
CA MET A 363 10.34 -12.30 5.63
C MET A 363 11.68 -12.66 6.26
N ASP A 364 12.27 -13.77 5.83
CA ASP A 364 13.61 -14.18 6.21
C ASP A 364 14.63 -13.48 5.30
N ASN A 365 15.43 -12.60 5.90
CA ASN A 365 16.55 -11.97 5.19
C ASN A 365 17.81 -12.79 5.52
N HIS A 366 18.18 -13.69 4.62
CA HIS A 366 19.42 -14.48 4.72
C HIS A 366 20.66 -13.64 4.47
#